data_964a1eb41494791e0ebbb79398aa5e1b
#
_entry.id   964a1eb41494791e0ebbb79398aa5e1b
#
_cell.length_a   1.000
_cell.length_b   1.000
_cell.length_c   1.000
_cell.angle_alpha   90.00
_cell.angle_beta   90.00
_cell.angle_gamma   90.00
#
_symmetry.space_group_name_H-M   'P 1'
#
loop_
_entity.id
_entity.type
_entity.pdbx_description
1 polymer ?
#
loop_
_entity_poly.entity_id
_entity_poly.type
_entity_poly.pdbx_seq_one_letter_code
_entity_poly.pdbx_strand_id
1 'polypeptide(L)'
;MERQILHVDVNNAFLSWTAVERLKHGEKIDIRTIPAAICGDENKRSGIILAKSTLAKSVGVVTGETIYQATRKCPNLTLFKPDFNVYREYSKALYNLLLEYTYKIERFSIDECFLDMTGFLMNDTLLSKAIEINRRVKEELGFTVNVGVSENKLLAKMASDFTKPDKIHTLYRNEIRTKMWPLDVSELFMIGRRSVPKLNSIGIHKIGDLANFDKNVLIKKMGKFGAMAWEYANGIDNSEVNYIREKPKSIGNSVTLPVDISNAEKIERVLLSLVEQVTFRLRKEELLATVASVQLRTHDFKDIAHQSKLDFATSNTKDIYAKAKEIFKEMYKYNIPIRLVGFRVEKLIEKDEQISMFNTESNTKNLDKTIDDLRNKYGYNSIKKAGEVDIYMLH
;
A
#
# COMPACT_ATOMS: atom_id res chain seq x y z
N MET A 1 12.16 20.70 -23.02
CA MET A 1 10.79 20.22 -23.34
C MET A 1 10.04 20.14 -22.02
N GLU A 2 8.84 20.68 -21.91
CA GLU A 2 8.00 20.49 -20.72
C GLU A 2 7.65 19.02 -20.59
N ARG A 3 7.67 18.51 -19.35
CA ARG A 3 7.30 17.12 -19.08
C ARG A 3 5.79 16.92 -19.35
N GLN A 4 5.41 15.73 -19.73
CA GLN A 4 4.04 15.36 -20.07
C GLN A 4 3.64 14.15 -19.23
N ILE A 5 2.97 14.41 -18.13
CA ILE A 5 2.70 13.42 -17.08
C ILE A 5 1.21 13.10 -17.01
N LEU A 6 0.88 11.81 -17.03
CA LEU A 6 -0.44 11.31 -16.68
C LEU A 6 -0.39 10.63 -15.31
N HIS A 7 -1.47 10.79 -14.54
CA HIS A 7 -1.77 9.96 -13.38
C HIS A 7 -3.07 9.21 -13.62
N VAL A 8 -3.01 7.88 -13.61
CA VAL A 8 -4.16 6.98 -13.82
C VAL A 8 -4.52 6.33 -12.49
N ASP A 9 -5.79 6.46 -12.06
CA ASP A 9 -6.30 6.03 -10.76
C ASP A 9 -7.60 5.25 -10.94
N VAL A 10 -7.65 4.00 -10.50
CA VAL A 10 -8.82 3.12 -10.64
C VAL A 10 -9.94 3.52 -9.69
N ASN A 11 -11.11 3.75 -10.22
CA ASN A 11 -12.26 4.14 -9.41
C ASN A 11 -12.76 2.98 -8.53
N ASN A 12 -12.70 3.16 -7.19
CA ASN A 12 -13.13 2.14 -6.20
C ASN A 12 -12.53 0.76 -6.50
N ALA A 13 -11.23 0.68 -6.72
CA ALA A 13 -10.50 -0.45 -7.27
C ALA A 13 -10.98 -1.82 -6.79
N PHE A 14 -10.94 -2.12 -5.50
CA PHE A 14 -11.29 -3.43 -4.97
C PHE A 14 -12.75 -3.81 -5.24
N LEU A 15 -13.67 -2.85 -5.14
CA LEU A 15 -15.07 -3.09 -5.47
C LEU A 15 -15.27 -3.30 -6.98
N SER A 16 -14.64 -2.46 -7.80
CA SER A 16 -14.74 -2.53 -9.26
C SER A 16 -14.15 -3.84 -9.79
N TRP A 17 -13.00 -4.25 -9.31
CA TRP A 17 -12.38 -5.52 -9.70
C TRP A 17 -13.18 -6.74 -9.25
N THR A 18 -13.72 -6.71 -8.01
CA THR A 18 -14.64 -7.75 -7.54
C THR A 18 -15.89 -7.80 -8.42
N ALA A 19 -16.45 -6.66 -8.82
CA ALA A 19 -17.61 -6.60 -9.68
C ALA A 19 -17.35 -7.24 -11.05
N VAL A 20 -16.25 -6.85 -11.71
CA VAL A 20 -15.87 -7.41 -13.01
C VAL A 20 -15.66 -8.91 -12.94
N GLU A 21 -14.96 -9.40 -11.92
CA GLU A 21 -14.71 -10.83 -11.73
C GLU A 21 -15.99 -11.63 -11.54
N ARG A 22 -16.90 -11.13 -10.71
CA ARG A 22 -18.21 -11.76 -10.47
C ARG A 22 -19.07 -11.82 -11.73
N LEU A 23 -19.12 -10.73 -12.50
CA LEU A 23 -19.85 -10.69 -13.78
C LEU A 23 -19.27 -11.68 -14.80
N LYS A 24 -17.94 -11.82 -14.88
CA LYS A 24 -17.29 -12.84 -15.72
C LYS A 24 -17.66 -14.27 -15.33
N HIS A 25 -17.95 -14.52 -14.05
CA HIS A 25 -18.38 -15.81 -13.54
C HIS A 25 -19.90 -16.01 -13.59
N GLY A 26 -20.63 -15.14 -14.30
CA GLY A 26 -22.07 -15.31 -14.56
C GLY A 26 -23.01 -14.71 -13.51
N GLU A 27 -22.49 -13.95 -12.56
CA GLU A 27 -23.34 -13.18 -11.63
C GLU A 27 -24.14 -12.14 -12.40
N LYS A 28 -25.43 -11.99 -12.06
CA LYS A 28 -26.33 -11.08 -12.77
C LYS A 28 -26.34 -9.67 -12.22
N ILE A 29 -25.95 -9.49 -10.95
CA ILE A 29 -25.98 -8.19 -10.27
C ILE A 29 -24.58 -7.58 -10.26
N ASP A 30 -24.48 -6.41 -10.87
CA ASP A 30 -23.28 -5.61 -10.74
C ASP A 30 -23.26 -4.91 -9.35
N ILE A 31 -22.35 -5.34 -8.51
CA ILE A 31 -22.24 -4.82 -7.14
C ILE A 31 -21.87 -3.34 -7.06
N ARG A 32 -21.46 -2.71 -8.17
CA ARG A 32 -21.24 -1.26 -8.28
C ARG A 32 -22.53 -0.47 -8.29
N THR A 33 -23.65 -1.10 -8.67
CA THR A 33 -24.98 -0.47 -8.82
C THR A 33 -25.87 -0.63 -7.60
N ILE A 34 -25.40 -1.29 -6.55
CA ILE A 34 -26.10 -1.47 -5.27
C ILE A 34 -25.28 -0.90 -4.11
N PRO A 35 -25.86 -0.66 -2.92
CA PRO A 35 -25.10 -0.37 -1.71
C PRO A 35 -24.24 -1.58 -1.34
N ALA A 36 -22.95 -1.50 -1.66
CA ALA A 36 -21.99 -2.60 -1.48
C ALA A 36 -20.65 -2.11 -0.94
N ALA A 37 -19.97 -2.98 -0.22
CA ALA A 37 -18.62 -2.72 0.26
C ALA A 37 -17.75 -3.99 0.27
N ILE A 38 -16.46 -3.81 0.04
CA ILE A 38 -15.43 -4.81 0.31
C ILE A 38 -14.94 -4.59 1.73
N CYS A 39 -14.92 -5.65 2.55
CA CYS A 39 -14.50 -5.54 3.94
C CYS A 39 -13.75 -6.79 4.39
N GLY A 40 -12.93 -6.62 5.41
CA GLY A 40 -12.31 -7.74 6.13
C GLY A 40 -13.35 -8.58 6.89
N ASP A 41 -12.87 -9.61 7.59
CA ASP A 41 -13.70 -10.50 8.38
C ASP A 41 -14.04 -9.83 9.73
N GLU A 42 -15.33 -9.63 10.01
CA GLU A 42 -15.79 -9.00 11.25
C GLU A 42 -15.45 -9.82 12.50
N ASN A 43 -15.37 -11.14 12.36
CA ASN A 43 -15.01 -12.05 13.46
C ASN A 43 -13.50 -12.02 13.79
N LYS A 44 -12.69 -11.36 12.98
CA LYS A 44 -11.22 -11.36 13.07
C LYS A 44 -10.62 -9.99 13.38
N ARG A 45 -11.21 -9.12 14.17
CA ARG A 45 -10.67 -7.77 14.49
C ARG A 45 -10.13 -7.00 13.26
N SER A 46 -10.41 -7.46 12.04
CA SER A 46 -10.02 -6.89 10.74
C SER A 46 -11.21 -6.42 9.93
N GLY A 47 -12.40 -6.40 10.55
CA GLY A 47 -13.66 -6.00 9.92
C GLY A 47 -13.76 -4.51 9.70
N ILE A 48 -12.97 -3.97 8.75
CA ILE A 48 -13.04 -2.59 8.27
C ILE A 48 -13.45 -2.53 6.80
N ILE A 49 -14.06 -1.43 6.40
CA ILE A 49 -14.41 -1.16 5.01
C ILE A 49 -13.14 -0.82 4.22
N LEU A 50 -12.83 -1.61 3.19
CA LEU A 50 -11.68 -1.41 2.31
C LEU A 50 -12.06 -0.59 1.08
N ALA A 51 -13.22 -0.89 0.47
CA ALA A 51 -13.78 -0.14 -0.66
C ALA A 51 -15.30 -0.17 -0.58
N LYS A 52 -15.96 0.77 -1.26
CA LYS A 52 -17.42 0.92 -1.21
C LYS A 52 -17.97 1.44 -2.54
N SER A 53 -19.23 1.10 -2.83
CA SER A 53 -19.94 1.64 -3.99
C SER A 53 -20.26 3.13 -3.81
N THR A 54 -20.56 3.80 -4.92
CA THR A 54 -20.99 5.21 -4.90
C THR A 54 -22.27 5.39 -4.08
N LEU A 55 -23.20 4.43 -4.14
CA LEU A 55 -24.42 4.44 -3.34
C LEU A 55 -24.13 4.31 -1.84
N ALA A 56 -23.23 3.44 -1.43
CA ALA A 56 -22.80 3.34 -0.04
C ALA A 56 -22.09 4.64 0.42
N LYS A 57 -21.26 5.23 -0.46
CA LYS A 57 -20.60 6.52 -0.19
C LYS A 57 -21.60 7.66 0.01
N SER A 58 -22.68 7.73 -0.78
CA SER A 58 -23.68 8.80 -0.69
C SER A 58 -24.45 8.83 0.63
N VAL A 59 -24.59 7.68 1.31
CA VAL A 59 -25.19 7.58 2.64
C VAL A 59 -24.18 7.66 3.79
N GLY A 60 -22.94 8.07 3.48
CA GLY A 60 -21.91 8.40 4.46
C GLY A 60 -21.01 7.22 4.91
N VAL A 61 -21.01 6.09 4.20
CA VAL A 61 -20.04 5.01 4.47
C VAL A 61 -18.64 5.47 4.11
N VAL A 62 -17.65 5.25 5.00
CA VAL A 62 -16.26 5.72 4.87
C VAL A 62 -15.29 4.54 4.83
N THR A 63 -14.26 4.61 3.97
CA THR A 63 -13.17 3.61 3.97
C THR A 63 -12.37 3.72 5.27
N GLY A 64 -12.05 2.58 5.87
CA GLY A 64 -11.34 2.47 7.13
C GLY A 64 -12.24 2.47 8.39
N GLU A 65 -13.56 2.71 8.24
CA GLU A 65 -14.48 2.53 9.37
C GLU A 65 -14.83 1.05 9.59
N THR A 66 -15.33 0.74 10.78
CA THR A 66 -15.75 -0.62 11.12
C THR A 66 -17.01 -1.02 10.36
N ILE A 67 -17.20 -2.33 10.13
CA ILE A 67 -18.44 -2.87 9.55
C ILE A 67 -19.66 -2.39 10.35
N TYR A 68 -19.58 -2.42 11.67
CA TYR A 68 -20.64 -1.95 12.56
C TYR A 68 -21.04 -0.49 12.30
N GLN A 69 -20.06 0.41 12.14
CA GLN A 69 -20.35 1.82 11.82
C GLN A 69 -20.98 1.97 10.43
N ALA A 70 -20.46 1.23 9.45
CA ALA A 70 -20.95 1.25 8.08
C ALA A 70 -22.40 0.75 7.96
N THR A 71 -22.73 -0.37 8.61
CA THR A 71 -24.08 -0.95 8.58
C THR A 71 -25.11 -0.09 9.33
N ARG A 72 -24.71 0.65 10.37
CA ARG A 72 -25.58 1.65 10.98
C ARG A 72 -25.96 2.80 10.06
N LYS A 73 -25.07 3.22 9.16
CA LYS A 73 -25.32 4.27 8.16
C LYS A 73 -26.08 3.73 6.95
N CYS A 74 -25.83 2.48 6.58
CA CYS A 74 -26.42 1.81 5.44
C CYS A 74 -26.91 0.41 5.85
N PRO A 75 -28.14 0.27 6.39
CA PRO A 75 -28.66 -1.02 6.89
C PRO A 75 -28.75 -2.12 5.81
N ASN A 76 -28.91 -1.73 4.55
CA ASN A 76 -28.97 -2.63 3.40
C ASN A 76 -27.61 -2.81 2.69
N LEU A 77 -26.50 -2.51 3.37
CA LEU A 77 -25.16 -2.64 2.82
C LEU A 77 -24.82 -4.12 2.60
N THR A 78 -24.54 -4.48 1.35
CA THR A 78 -24.07 -5.83 1.00
C THR A 78 -22.54 -5.90 1.14
N LEU A 79 -22.06 -6.88 1.92
CA LEU A 79 -20.64 -7.03 2.23
C LEU A 79 -20.01 -8.16 1.43
N PHE A 80 -18.82 -7.91 0.89
CA PHE A 80 -18.03 -8.87 0.13
C PHE A 80 -16.63 -9.00 0.72
N LYS A 81 -16.09 -10.22 0.72
CA LYS A 81 -14.71 -10.49 1.14
C LYS A 81 -13.71 -10.05 0.05
N PRO A 82 -12.53 -9.53 0.43
CA PRO A 82 -11.49 -9.18 -0.53
C PRO A 82 -10.81 -10.43 -1.11
N ASP A 83 -10.51 -10.40 -2.40
CA ASP A 83 -9.63 -11.36 -3.06
C ASP A 83 -8.40 -10.63 -3.63
N PHE A 84 -7.31 -10.63 -2.88
CA PHE A 84 -6.08 -9.96 -3.29
C PHE A 84 -5.36 -10.63 -4.46
N ASN A 85 -5.67 -11.88 -4.83
CA ASN A 85 -5.14 -12.51 -6.04
C ASN A 85 -5.77 -11.85 -7.27
N VAL A 86 -7.10 -11.79 -7.28
CA VAL A 86 -7.88 -11.08 -8.30
C VAL A 86 -7.41 -9.63 -8.44
N TYR A 87 -7.19 -8.93 -7.33
CA TYR A 87 -6.75 -7.53 -7.36
C TYR A 87 -5.37 -7.37 -8.00
N ARG A 88 -4.44 -8.28 -7.74
CA ARG A 88 -3.12 -8.28 -8.39
C ARG A 88 -3.19 -8.54 -9.88
N GLU A 89 -4.10 -9.41 -10.32
CA GLU A 89 -4.31 -9.72 -11.74
C GLU A 89 -4.86 -8.52 -12.50
N TYR A 90 -5.89 -7.84 -11.98
CA TYR A 90 -6.42 -6.63 -12.61
C TYR A 90 -5.45 -5.45 -12.57
N SER A 91 -4.70 -5.27 -11.48
CA SER A 91 -3.62 -4.30 -11.39
C SER A 91 -2.54 -4.56 -12.43
N LYS A 92 -2.18 -5.85 -12.68
CA LYS A 92 -1.24 -6.24 -13.73
C LYS A 92 -1.81 -6.01 -15.12
N ALA A 93 -3.09 -6.30 -15.33
CA ALA A 93 -3.76 -6.07 -16.62
C ALA A 93 -3.76 -4.58 -16.98
N LEU A 94 -4.11 -3.70 -16.02
CA LEU A 94 -4.00 -2.25 -16.20
C LEU A 94 -2.58 -1.82 -16.56
N TYR A 95 -1.58 -2.27 -15.80
CA TYR A 95 -0.18 -1.95 -16.07
C TYR A 95 0.26 -2.38 -17.47
N ASN A 96 -0.13 -3.57 -17.91
CA ASN A 96 0.20 -4.08 -19.23
C ASN A 96 -0.44 -3.23 -20.35
N LEU A 97 -1.69 -2.79 -20.19
CA LEU A 97 -2.35 -1.87 -21.12
C LEU A 97 -1.61 -0.53 -21.18
N LEU A 98 -1.19 0.00 -20.05
CA LEU A 98 -0.46 1.28 -19.99
C LEU A 98 0.93 1.19 -20.62
N LEU A 99 1.59 0.02 -20.59
CA LEU A 99 2.89 -0.21 -21.26
C LEU A 99 2.85 -0.02 -22.77
N GLU A 100 1.67 -0.11 -23.39
CA GLU A 100 1.53 0.15 -24.84
C GLU A 100 1.73 1.63 -25.19
N TYR A 101 1.64 2.53 -24.22
CA TYR A 101 1.80 3.99 -24.41
C TYR A 101 3.20 4.49 -24.10
N THR A 102 3.81 3.96 -23.05
CA THR A 102 5.17 4.30 -22.62
C THR A 102 5.73 3.22 -21.70
N TYR A 103 7.03 3.01 -21.71
CA TYR A 103 7.69 2.16 -20.73
C TYR A 103 8.02 2.91 -19.42
N LYS A 104 7.93 4.24 -19.41
CA LYS A 104 8.20 5.08 -18.24
C LYS A 104 6.99 5.15 -17.33
N ILE A 105 6.71 4.04 -16.65
CA ILE A 105 5.56 3.90 -15.74
C ILE A 105 6.02 3.63 -14.32
N GLU A 106 5.63 4.49 -13.40
CA GLU A 106 5.76 4.27 -11.97
C GLU A 106 4.46 3.70 -11.40
N ARG A 107 4.53 2.48 -10.86
CA ARG A 107 3.42 1.90 -10.09
C ARG A 107 3.42 2.51 -8.70
N PHE A 108 2.62 3.54 -8.49
CA PHE A 108 2.56 4.26 -7.23
C PHE A 108 1.84 3.45 -6.13
N SER A 109 0.77 2.77 -6.51
CA SER A 109 0.04 1.82 -5.66
C SER A 109 -0.45 0.61 -6.48
N ILE A 110 -1.31 -0.22 -5.90
CA ILE A 110 -1.94 -1.35 -6.60
C ILE A 110 -2.91 -0.86 -7.70
N ASP A 111 -3.46 0.35 -7.56
CA ASP A 111 -4.51 0.93 -8.38
C ASP A 111 -4.13 2.27 -9.02
N GLU A 112 -2.91 2.76 -8.79
CA GLU A 112 -2.45 4.05 -9.30
C GLU A 112 -1.11 3.93 -10.05
N CYS A 113 -1.03 4.58 -11.20
CA CYS A 113 0.18 4.66 -12.01
C CYS A 113 0.44 6.09 -12.48
N PHE A 114 1.72 6.52 -12.43
CA PHE A 114 2.20 7.68 -13.17
C PHE A 114 2.83 7.23 -14.47
N LEU A 115 2.56 7.97 -15.55
CA LEU A 115 3.15 7.75 -16.87
C LEU A 115 3.89 9.03 -17.30
N ASP A 116 5.15 8.89 -17.68
CA ASP A 116 5.86 9.95 -18.40
C ASP A 116 5.69 9.72 -19.90
N MET A 117 4.88 10.57 -20.50
CA MET A 117 4.55 10.55 -21.93
C MET A 117 5.47 11.45 -22.78
N THR A 118 6.50 12.07 -22.15
CA THR A 118 7.42 12.96 -22.82
C THR A 118 8.18 12.23 -23.91
N GLY A 119 7.97 12.64 -25.16
CA GLY A 119 8.56 12.02 -26.34
C GLY A 119 7.79 10.81 -26.90
N PHE A 120 6.63 10.45 -26.32
CA PHE A 120 5.82 9.32 -26.77
C PHE A 120 4.50 9.72 -27.46
N LEU A 121 4.20 11.00 -27.54
CA LEU A 121 2.92 11.47 -28.08
C LEU A 121 2.83 11.42 -29.61
N MET A 122 3.97 11.33 -30.31
CA MET A 122 4.01 11.44 -31.78
C MET A 122 3.26 12.70 -32.26
N ASN A 123 2.13 12.52 -32.97
CA ASN A 123 1.27 13.59 -33.45
C ASN A 123 0.04 13.87 -32.58
N ASP A 124 -0.07 13.18 -31.43
CA ASP A 124 -1.19 13.30 -30.52
C ASP A 124 -0.95 14.35 -29.43
N THR A 125 -2.00 14.72 -28.72
CA THR A 125 -1.91 15.54 -27.53
C THR A 125 -1.94 14.64 -26.27
N LEU A 126 -1.38 15.14 -25.16
CA LEU A 126 -1.44 14.42 -23.89
C LEU A 126 -2.89 14.14 -23.45
N LEU A 127 -3.80 15.09 -23.71
CA LEU A 127 -5.22 14.96 -23.41
C LEU A 127 -5.89 13.88 -24.27
N SER A 128 -5.57 13.80 -25.57
CA SER A 128 -6.15 12.75 -26.43
C SER A 128 -5.71 11.35 -26.00
N LYS A 129 -4.45 11.19 -25.55
CA LYS A 129 -3.98 9.92 -24.97
C LYS A 129 -4.66 9.58 -23.65
N ALA A 130 -4.91 10.56 -22.80
CA ALA A 130 -5.69 10.35 -21.57
C ALA A 130 -7.12 9.86 -21.86
N ILE A 131 -7.78 10.43 -22.87
CA ILE A 131 -9.12 10.02 -23.32
C ILE A 131 -9.09 8.59 -23.88
N GLU A 132 -8.10 8.27 -24.69
CA GLU A 132 -7.91 6.94 -25.25
C GLU A 132 -7.70 5.89 -24.14
N ILE A 133 -6.81 6.15 -23.19
CA ILE A 133 -6.55 5.27 -22.03
C ILE A 133 -7.82 5.04 -21.22
N ASN A 134 -8.55 6.11 -20.86
CA ASN A 134 -9.78 6.00 -20.10
C ASN A 134 -10.82 5.12 -20.81
N ARG A 135 -11.03 5.32 -22.11
CA ARG A 135 -11.92 4.53 -22.94
C ARG A 135 -11.48 3.05 -23.01
N ARG A 136 -10.23 2.78 -23.31
CA ARG A 136 -9.69 1.42 -23.43
C ARG A 136 -9.77 0.65 -22.12
N VAL A 137 -9.44 1.26 -20.99
CA VAL A 137 -9.57 0.61 -19.67
C VAL A 137 -11.02 0.18 -19.44
N LYS A 138 -11.98 1.03 -19.77
CA LYS A 138 -13.41 0.73 -19.62
C LYS A 138 -13.88 -0.39 -20.54
N GLU A 139 -13.50 -0.36 -21.81
CA GLU A 139 -13.92 -1.32 -22.84
C GLU A 139 -13.21 -2.67 -22.70
N GLU A 140 -11.89 -2.68 -22.45
CA GLU A 140 -11.08 -3.89 -22.44
C GLU A 140 -11.00 -4.55 -21.08
N LEU A 141 -10.99 -3.76 -19.99
CA LEU A 141 -10.82 -4.28 -18.62
C LEU A 141 -12.10 -4.26 -17.78
N GLY A 142 -13.15 -3.54 -18.23
CA GLY A 142 -14.48 -3.56 -17.61
C GLY A 142 -14.62 -2.70 -16.34
N PHE A 143 -13.64 -1.85 -16.02
CA PHE A 143 -13.72 -0.88 -14.92
C PHE A 143 -13.33 0.52 -15.38
N THR A 144 -13.54 1.53 -14.54
CA THR A 144 -13.26 2.92 -14.90
C THR A 144 -12.05 3.46 -14.15
N VAL A 145 -11.41 4.46 -14.75
CA VAL A 145 -10.29 5.19 -14.15
C VAL A 145 -10.56 6.69 -14.19
N ASN A 146 -9.97 7.42 -13.25
CA ASN A 146 -9.72 8.85 -13.39
C ASN A 146 -8.34 9.07 -13.97
N VAL A 147 -8.21 10.05 -14.86
CA VAL A 147 -6.91 10.42 -15.43
C VAL A 147 -6.63 11.89 -15.17
N GLY A 148 -5.55 12.16 -14.48
CA GLY A 148 -5.01 13.50 -14.29
C GLY A 148 -3.93 13.81 -15.32
N VAL A 149 -3.99 14.97 -15.93
CA VAL A 149 -3.14 15.41 -17.03
C VAL A 149 -2.37 16.66 -16.61
N SER A 150 -1.03 16.62 -16.62
CA SER A 150 -0.22 17.76 -16.21
C SER A 150 1.24 17.69 -16.69
N GLU A 151 2.05 18.63 -16.21
CA GLU A 151 3.49 18.75 -16.48
C GLU A 151 4.38 18.18 -15.35
N ASN A 152 3.81 17.76 -14.21
CA ASN A 152 4.51 17.08 -13.13
C ASN A 152 3.62 16.10 -12.38
N LYS A 153 4.22 15.24 -11.55
CA LYS A 153 3.51 14.17 -10.83
C LYS A 153 2.50 14.71 -9.85
N LEU A 154 2.88 15.73 -9.07
CA LEU A 154 1.99 16.35 -8.08
C LEU A 154 0.70 16.86 -8.71
N LEU A 155 0.82 17.67 -9.77
CA LEU A 155 -0.33 18.28 -10.43
C LEU A 155 -1.17 17.23 -11.16
N ALA A 156 -0.56 16.22 -11.78
CA ALA A 156 -1.29 15.11 -12.38
C ALA A 156 -2.07 14.31 -11.33
N LYS A 157 -1.48 14.04 -10.15
CA LYS A 157 -2.17 13.40 -9.03
C LYS A 157 -3.34 14.24 -8.52
N MET A 158 -3.12 15.52 -8.28
CA MET A 158 -4.17 16.45 -7.84
C MET A 158 -5.32 16.50 -8.84
N ALA A 159 -5.04 16.56 -10.14
CA ALA A 159 -6.05 16.58 -11.20
C ALA A 159 -6.92 15.31 -11.17
N SER A 160 -6.33 14.12 -11.00
CA SER A 160 -7.08 12.86 -10.97
C SER A 160 -8.03 12.75 -9.77
N ASP A 161 -7.81 13.53 -8.71
CA ASP A 161 -8.62 13.50 -7.49
C ASP A 161 -9.80 14.52 -7.48
N PHE A 162 -9.89 15.46 -8.43
CA PHE A 162 -10.92 16.53 -8.41
C PHE A 162 -12.34 15.99 -8.36
N THR A 163 -12.77 15.31 -9.39
CA THR A 163 -14.12 14.72 -9.46
C THR A 163 -14.04 13.29 -9.94
N LYS A 164 -14.62 12.37 -9.19
CA LYS A 164 -14.68 10.93 -9.49
C LYS A 164 -16.14 10.47 -9.52
N PRO A 165 -16.48 9.42 -10.26
CA PRO A 165 -15.64 8.55 -11.06
C PRO A 165 -15.62 8.90 -12.57
N ASP A 166 -14.75 8.19 -13.34
CA ASP A 166 -14.73 8.13 -14.82
C ASP A 166 -14.56 9.52 -15.45
N LYS A 167 -13.55 10.27 -14.98
CA LYS A 167 -13.25 11.64 -15.41
C LYS A 167 -11.79 11.81 -15.80
N ILE A 168 -11.58 12.81 -16.67
CA ILE A 168 -10.27 13.28 -17.07
C ILE A 168 -10.18 14.75 -16.72
N HIS A 169 -9.15 15.14 -16.00
CA HIS A 169 -8.94 16.52 -15.58
C HIS A 169 -7.52 16.98 -15.89
N THR A 170 -7.41 18.24 -16.26
CA THR A 170 -6.14 18.94 -16.39
C THR A 170 -5.85 19.77 -15.15
N LEU A 171 -4.58 19.91 -14.79
CA LEU A 171 -4.12 20.89 -13.83
C LEU A 171 -2.71 21.35 -14.23
N TYR A 172 -2.64 22.38 -15.05
CA TYR A 172 -1.38 23.03 -15.44
C TYR A 172 -1.06 24.21 -14.50
N ARG A 173 0.15 24.73 -14.56
CA ARG A 173 0.58 25.86 -13.69
C ARG A 173 -0.35 27.07 -13.74
N ASN A 174 -0.83 27.42 -14.92
CA ASN A 174 -1.76 28.53 -15.10
C ASN A 174 -3.16 28.26 -14.52
N GLU A 175 -3.50 27.01 -14.21
CA GLU A 175 -4.79 26.59 -13.65
C GLU A 175 -4.76 26.44 -12.12
N ILE A 176 -3.58 26.47 -11.48
CA ILE A 176 -3.42 26.24 -10.03
C ILE A 176 -4.30 27.18 -9.21
N ARG A 177 -4.28 28.48 -9.53
CA ARG A 177 -5.02 29.49 -8.78
C ARG A 177 -6.52 29.29 -8.82
N THR A 178 -7.05 28.80 -9.94
CA THR A 178 -8.49 28.64 -10.17
C THR A 178 -9.01 27.26 -9.76
N LYS A 179 -8.22 26.20 -9.95
CA LYS A 179 -8.67 24.81 -9.71
C LYS A 179 -8.17 24.24 -8.38
N MET A 180 -6.93 24.56 -7.96
CA MET A 180 -6.32 23.92 -6.79
C MET A 180 -6.38 24.79 -5.52
N TRP A 181 -6.09 26.09 -5.61
CA TRP A 181 -6.07 26.99 -4.45
C TRP A 181 -7.41 27.13 -3.69
N PRO A 182 -8.60 27.05 -4.33
CA PRO A 182 -9.87 27.10 -3.64
C PRO A 182 -10.18 25.86 -2.77
N LEU A 183 -9.48 24.74 -2.98
CA LEU A 183 -9.70 23.49 -2.25
C LEU A 183 -9.27 23.63 -0.79
N ASP A 184 -9.87 22.82 0.08
CA ASP A 184 -9.42 22.66 1.47
C ASP A 184 -7.98 22.17 1.52
N VAL A 185 -7.21 22.61 2.51
CA VAL A 185 -5.80 22.22 2.64
C VAL A 185 -5.60 20.72 2.84
N SER A 186 -6.61 20.02 3.34
CA SER A 186 -6.62 18.57 3.49
C SER A 186 -6.64 17.81 2.16
N GLU A 187 -7.06 18.46 1.08
CA GLU A 187 -7.08 17.88 -0.27
C GLU A 187 -5.70 17.90 -0.94
N LEU A 188 -4.75 18.68 -0.42
CA LEU A 188 -3.41 18.72 -1.00
C LEU A 188 -2.69 17.40 -0.76
N PHE A 189 -2.17 16.82 -1.84
CA PHE A 189 -1.39 15.60 -1.77
C PHE A 189 -0.31 15.65 -0.68
N MET A 190 -0.16 14.57 0.10
CA MET A 190 0.72 14.44 1.27
C MET A 190 0.30 15.22 2.53
N ILE A 191 -0.77 15.99 2.52
CA ILE A 191 -1.32 16.62 3.73
C ILE A 191 -2.28 15.64 4.42
N GLY A 192 -1.79 14.98 5.45
CA GLY A 192 -2.58 14.00 6.21
C GLY A 192 -3.32 14.60 7.41
N ARG A 193 -4.23 13.81 7.99
CA ARG A 193 -5.08 14.18 9.16
C ARG A 193 -4.31 14.79 10.33
N ARG A 194 -3.04 14.44 10.54
CA ARG A 194 -2.21 14.99 11.63
C ARG A 194 -1.65 16.37 11.32
N SER A 195 -1.54 16.74 10.06
CA SER A 195 -0.99 18.02 9.61
C SER A 195 -2.05 19.10 9.52
N VAL A 196 -3.27 18.75 9.14
CA VAL A 196 -4.41 19.69 8.98
C VAL A 196 -4.66 20.54 10.25
N PRO A 197 -4.78 19.98 11.47
CA PRO A 197 -5.00 20.82 12.67
C PRO A 197 -3.85 21.79 12.94
N LYS A 198 -2.60 21.42 12.60
CA LYS A 198 -1.43 22.30 12.76
C LYS A 198 -1.47 23.45 11.78
N LEU A 199 -1.88 23.23 10.54
CA LEU A 199 -2.03 24.26 9.52
C LEU A 199 -3.20 25.18 9.88
N ASN A 200 -4.33 24.63 10.27
CA ASN A 200 -5.51 25.42 10.67
C ASN A 200 -5.22 26.33 11.88
N SER A 201 -4.40 25.86 12.83
CA SER A 201 -4.01 26.66 14.01
C SER A 201 -3.18 27.92 13.70
N ILE A 202 -2.69 28.04 12.48
CA ILE A 202 -1.94 29.21 12.00
C ILE A 202 -2.70 29.94 10.87
N GLY A 203 -3.99 29.67 10.73
CA GLY A 203 -4.88 30.36 9.79
C GLY A 203 -4.83 29.84 8.34
N ILE A 204 -4.27 28.66 8.12
CA ILE A 204 -4.19 28.00 6.79
C ILE A 204 -5.31 26.98 6.70
N HIS A 205 -6.36 27.27 5.92
CA HIS A 205 -7.53 26.42 5.70
C HIS A 205 -7.62 25.92 4.27
N LYS A 206 -7.17 26.72 3.32
CA LYS A 206 -7.16 26.40 1.89
C LYS A 206 -5.75 26.19 1.36
N ILE A 207 -5.63 25.51 0.23
CA ILE A 207 -4.34 25.35 -0.46
C ILE A 207 -3.78 26.74 -0.84
N GLY A 208 -4.63 27.68 -1.25
CA GLY A 208 -4.23 29.04 -1.56
C GLY A 208 -3.66 29.81 -0.36
N ASP A 209 -4.18 29.57 0.86
CA ASP A 209 -3.63 30.18 2.08
C ASP A 209 -2.20 29.67 2.31
N LEU A 210 -1.99 28.35 2.15
CA LEU A 210 -0.69 27.72 2.28
C LEU A 210 0.31 28.23 1.24
N ALA A 211 -0.12 28.37 -0.01
CA ALA A 211 0.72 28.86 -1.11
C ALA A 211 1.21 30.30 -0.91
N ASN A 212 0.38 31.15 -0.28
CA ASN A 212 0.70 32.56 0.00
C ASN A 212 1.30 32.78 1.38
N PHE A 213 1.45 31.73 2.20
CA PHE A 213 2.03 31.85 3.55
C PHE A 213 3.55 32.02 3.49
N ASP A 214 4.15 32.61 4.54
CA ASP A 214 5.61 32.74 4.63
C ASP A 214 6.27 31.37 4.76
N LYS A 215 7.07 31.01 3.77
CA LYS A 215 7.79 29.71 3.71
C LYS A 215 8.72 29.52 4.91
N ASN A 216 9.40 30.58 5.38
CA ASN A 216 10.33 30.48 6.48
C ASN A 216 9.61 30.21 7.81
N VAL A 217 8.43 30.77 8.00
CA VAL A 217 7.58 30.51 9.17
C VAL A 217 7.11 29.07 9.15
N LEU A 218 6.70 28.52 7.99
CA LEU A 218 6.33 27.11 7.85
C LEU A 218 7.50 26.19 8.18
N ILE A 219 8.71 26.49 7.68
CA ILE A 219 9.93 25.71 7.98
C ILE A 219 10.22 25.74 9.49
N LYS A 220 10.11 26.88 10.15
CA LYS A 220 10.32 26.98 11.60
C LYS A 220 9.31 26.14 12.39
N LYS A 221 8.04 26.06 11.96
CA LYS A 221 6.97 25.35 12.67
C LYS A 221 6.90 23.85 12.34
N MET A 222 7.20 23.46 11.10
CA MET A 222 6.93 22.11 10.57
C MET A 222 8.17 21.44 9.92
N GLY A 223 9.33 22.10 9.95
CA GLY A 223 10.57 21.58 9.39
C GLY A 223 10.51 21.36 7.89
N LYS A 224 11.15 20.28 7.42
CA LYS A 224 11.18 19.89 6.00
C LYS A 224 9.79 19.68 5.40
N PHE A 225 8.85 19.21 6.22
CA PHE A 225 7.48 19.03 5.79
C PHE A 225 6.79 20.35 5.44
N GLY A 226 7.05 21.43 6.23
CA GLY A 226 6.52 22.76 5.93
C GLY A 226 7.04 23.33 4.61
N ALA A 227 8.33 23.11 4.30
CA ALA A 227 8.93 23.51 3.03
C ALA A 227 8.26 22.77 1.85
N MET A 228 8.13 21.44 1.94
CA MET A 228 7.48 20.60 0.93
C MET A 228 6.02 21.00 0.72
N ALA A 229 5.27 21.19 1.81
CA ALA A 229 3.85 21.56 1.72
C ALA A 229 3.66 22.91 1.01
N TRP A 230 4.53 23.89 1.28
CA TRP A 230 4.52 25.17 0.57
C TRP A 230 4.83 25.01 -0.93
N GLU A 231 5.86 24.22 -1.26
CA GLU A 231 6.21 23.95 -2.65
C GLU A 231 5.05 23.28 -3.39
N TYR A 232 4.44 22.27 -2.78
CA TYR A 232 3.28 21.57 -3.34
C TYR A 232 2.06 22.48 -3.53
N ALA A 233 1.77 23.37 -2.58
CA ALA A 233 0.70 24.36 -2.74
C ALA A 233 0.93 25.33 -3.91
N ASN A 234 2.20 25.54 -4.28
CA ASN A 234 2.61 26.32 -5.45
C ASN A 234 2.80 25.46 -6.72
N GLY A 235 2.45 24.19 -6.71
CA GLY A 235 2.56 23.29 -7.84
C GLY A 235 4.01 22.92 -8.21
N ILE A 236 4.95 23.10 -7.30
CA ILE A 236 6.37 22.82 -7.50
C ILE A 236 6.65 21.37 -7.11
N ASP A 237 6.94 20.54 -8.10
CA ASP A 237 7.40 19.15 -7.93
C ASP A 237 8.38 18.79 -9.05
N ASN A 238 9.63 18.50 -8.67
CA ASN A 238 10.69 18.13 -9.58
C ASN A 238 10.94 16.62 -9.63
N SER A 239 10.14 15.82 -8.89
CA SER A 239 10.30 14.38 -8.88
C SER A 239 10.04 13.80 -10.28
N GLU A 240 10.85 12.82 -10.66
CA GLU A 240 10.68 12.09 -11.92
C GLU A 240 9.76 10.90 -11.73
N VAL A 241 9.19 10.40 -12.83
CA VAL A 241 8.48 9.12 -12.85
C VAL A 241 9.51 8.01 -12.69
N ASN A 242 9.48 7.34 -11.54
CA ASN A 242 10.42 6.27 -11.22
C ASN A 242 9.93 4.94 -11.83
N TYR A 243 10.35 4.66 -13.06
CA TYR A 243 9.99 3.43 -13.79
C TYR A 243 10.95 2.27 -13.53
N ILE A 244 12.03 2.49 -12.79
CA ILE A 244 12.96 1.45 -12.37
C ILE A 244 12.48 0.88 -11.04
N ARG A 245 12.23 -0.43 -10.99
CA ARG A 245 11.85 -1.09 -9.75
C ARG A 245 13.02 -1.09 -8.78
N GLU A 246 12.95 -0.27 -7.75
CA GLU A 246 13.91 -0.33 -6.64
C GLU A 246 13.73 -1.60 -5.83
N LYS A 247 14.86 -2.18 -5.40
CA LYS A 247 14.83 -3.29 -4.45
C LYS A 247 14.28 -2.82 -3.10
N PRO A 248 13.53 -3.68 -2.40
CA PRO A 248 12.97 -3.29 -1.11
C PRO A 248 14.07 -3.01 -0.08
N LYS A 249 13.94 -1.94 0.69
CA LYS A 249 14.86 -1.59 1.81
C LYS A 249 14.63 -2.46 3.04
N SER A 250 13.44 -3.02 3.16
CA SER A 250 13.04 -3.94 4.23
C SER A 250 11.89 -4.84 3.77
N ILE A 251 11.77 -6.03 4.35
CA ILE A 251 10.66 -6.95 4.14
C ILE A 251 10.09 -7.31 5.51
N GLY A 252 8.78 -7.08 5.71
CA GLY A 252 8.13 -7.37 6.97
C GLY A 252 6.67 -7.77 6.82
N ASN A 253 6.15 -8.35 7.88
CA ASN A 253 4.74 -8.64 8.02
C ASN A 253 4.32 -8.52 9.50
N SER A 254 3.04 -8.25 9.74
CA SER A 254 2.47 -8.21 11.08
C SER A 254 1.04 -8.76 11.06
N VAL A 255 0.61 -9.29 12.19
CA VAL A 255 -0.73 -9.82 12.35
C VAL A 255 -1.36 -9.32 13.64
N THR A 256 -2.57 -8.80 13.55
CA THR A 256 -3.42 -8.55 14.72
C THR A 256 -4.07 -9.88 15.11
N LEU A 257 -3.84 -10.29 16.34
CA LEU A 257 -4.34 -11.57 16.86
C LEU A 257 -5.87 -11.50 17.06
N PRO A 258 -6.60 -12.59 16.82
CA PRO A 258 -8.05 -12.64 17.04
C PRO A 258 -8.43 -12.39 18.50
N VAL A 259 -7.61 -12.86 19.44
CA VAL A 259 -7.69 -12.60 20.88
C VAL A 259 -6.33 -12.12 21.40
N ASP A 260 -6.32 -11.38 22.52
CA ASP A 260 -5.07 -10.96 23.14
C ASP A 260 -4.42 -12.16 23.83
N ILE A 261 -3.12 -12.38 23.61
CA ILE A 261 -2.39 -13.55 24.08
C ILE A 261 -1.28 -13.13 25.05
N SER A 262 -1.24 -13.76 26.22
CA SER A 262 -0.17 -13.58 27.22
C SER A 262 0.80 -14.76 27.27
N ASN A 263 0.49 -15.89 26.62
CA ASN A 263 1.35 -17.06 26.61
C ASN A 263 2.52 -16.86 25.62
N ALA A 264 3.74 -16.82 26.15
CA ALA A 264 4.95 -16.59 25.36
C ALA A 264 5.16 -17.64 24.25
N GLU A 265 4.90 -18.93 24.52
CA GLU A 265 5.05 -19.97 23.50
C GLU A 265 4.08 -19.79 22.34
N LYS A 266 2.83 -19.40 22.59
CA LYS A 266 1.87 -19.10 21.54
C LYS A 266 2.35 -17.92 20.70
N ILE A 267 2.89 -16.86 21.32
CA ILE A 267 3.44 -15.70 20.62
C ILE A 267 4.67 -16.09 19.81
N GLU A 268 5.59 -16.91 20.33
CA GLU A 268 6.75 -17.44 19.61
C GLU A 268 6.33 -18.23 18.36
N ARG A 269 5.25 -19.01 18.41
CA ARG A 269 4.72 -19.73 17.25
C ARG A 269 4.18 -18.79 16.17
N VAL A 270 3.47 -17.73 16.59
CA VAL A 270 3.04 -16.67 15.66
C VAL A 270 4.24 -15.98 15.02
N LEU A 271 5.26 -15.67 15.81
CA LEU A 271 6.50 -15.09 15.32
C LEU A 271 7.20 -16.00 14.31
N LEU A 272 7.25 -17.33 14.54
CA LEU A 272 7.77 -18.30 13.58
C LEU A 272 7.02 -18.21 12.24
N SER A 273 5.70 -18.20 12.27
CA SER A 273 4.88 -18.08 11.04
C SER A 273 5.16 -16.79 10.26
N LEU A 274 5.41 -15.67 10.96
CA LEU A 274 5.78 -14.40 10.34
C LEU A 274 7.20 -14.45 9.76
N VAL A 275 8.15 -15.05 10.49
CA VAL A 275 9.54 -15.23 10.00
C VAL A 275 9.55 -16.06 8.73
N GLU A 276 8.82 -17.18 8.68
CA GLU A 276 8.67 -18.01 7.47
C GLU A 276 8.18 -17.21 6.27
N GLN A 277 7.12 -16.40 6.44
CA GLN A 277 6.59 -15.56 5.36
C GLN A 277 7.59 -14.50 4.89
N VAL A 278 8.30 -13.89 5.82
CA VAL A 278 9.28 -12.84 5.53
C VAL A 278 10.49 -13.41 4.83
N THR A 279 11.04 -14.54 5.32
CA THR A 279 12.23 -15.18 4.72
C THR A 279 11.93 -15.80 3.36
N PHE A 280 10.74 -16.36 3.14
CA PHE A 280 10.28 -16.79 1.82
C PHE A 280 10.30 -15.63 0.82
N ARG A 281 9.76 -14.46 1.20
CA ARG A 281 9.77 -13.24 0.35
C ARG A 281 11.18 -12.71 0.15
N LEU A 282 12.03 -12.75 1.19
CA LEU A 282 13.43 -12.33 1.12
C LEU A 282 14.21 -13.16 0.09
N ARG A 283 14.06 -14.47 0.11
CA ARG A 283 14.70 -15.38 -0.87
C ARG A 283 14.16 -15.20 -2.28
N LYS A 284 12.86 -14.90 -2.44
CA LYS A 284 12.25 -14.61 -3.73
C LYS A 284 12.80 -13.33 -4.38
N GLU A 285 13.21 -12.35 -3.58
CA GLU A 285 13.86 -11.12 -4.05
C GLU A 285 15.39 -11.29 -4.18
N GLU A 286 15.94 -12.50 -3.90
CA GLU A 286 17.38 -12.83 -3.94
C GLU A 286 18.24 -11.94 -3.03
N LEU A 287 17.69 -11.56 -1.88
CA LEU A 287 18.33 -10.67 -0.91
C LEU A 287 18.73 -11.41 0.37
N LEU A 288 19.72 -10.86 1.06
CA LEU A 288 20.13 -11.25 2.40
C LEU A 288 19.80 -10.11 3.39
N ALA A 289 19.46 -10.48 4.62
CA ALA A 289 19.22 -9.52 5.69
C ALA A 289 20.41 -9.43 6.63
N THR A 290 20.67 -8.23 7.18
CA THR A 290 21.69 -8.01 8.20
C THR A 290 21.12 -7.55 9.54
N VAL A 291 19.81 -7.20 9.58
CA VAL A 291 19.10 -6.76 10.79
C VAL A 291 17.73 -7.45 10.85
N ALA A 292 17.38 -7.95 12.03
CA ALA A 292 16.05 -8.45 12.36
C ALA A 292 15.36 -7.53 13.36
N SER A 293 14.05 -7.32 13.21
CA SER A 293 13.24 -6.48 14.07
C SER A 293 11.94 -7.19 14.46
N VAL A 294 11.58 -7.16 15.73
CA VAL A 294 10.33 -7.67 16.28
C VAL A 294 9.52 -6.50 16.81
N GLN A 295 8.23 -6.48 16.51
CA GLN A 295 7.26 -5.51 17.02
C GLN A 295 6.15 -6.24 17.76
N LEU A 296 5.80 -5.74 18.92
CA LEU A 296 4.64 -6.16 19.70
C LEU A 296 3.73 -4.96 19.95
N ARG A 297 2.43 -5.17 19.85
CA ARG A 297 1.45 -4.20 20.34
C ARG A 297 0.67 -4.82 21.48
N THR A 298 0.64 -4.16 22.59
CA THR A 298 -0.10 -4.58 23.78
C THR A 298 -1.61 -4.35 23.61
N HIS A 299 -2.41 -4.94 24.48
CA HIS A 299 -3.88 -4.80 24.48
C HIS A 299 -4.34 -3.33 24.65
N ASP A 300 -3.55 -2.50 25.34
CA ASP A 300 -3.76 -1.05 25.52
C ASP A 300 -3.16 -0.18 24.40
N PHE A 301 -2.86 -0.81 23.24
CA PHE A 301 -2.35 -0.16 22.01
C PHE A 301 -0.98 0.50 22.13
N LYS A 302 -0.15 0.11 23.10
CA LYS A 302 1.25 0.54 23.14
C LYS A 302 2.10 -0.31 22.23
N ASP A 303 2.89 0.32 21.38
CA ASP A 303 3.85 -0.35 20.50
C ASP A 303 5.21 -0.45 21.20
N ILE A 304 5.77 -1.66 21.17
CA ILE A 304 7.13 -1.96 21.62
C ILE A 304 7.84 -2.60 20.42
N ALA A 305 9.01 -2.09 20.04
CA ALA A 305 9.79 -2.64 18.95
C ALA A 305 11.28 -2.66 19.32
N HIS A 306 11.92 -3.80 19.06
CA HIS A 306 13.36 -3.97 19.20
C HIS A 306 13.95 -4.55 17.93
N GLN A 307 15.19 -4.17 17.64
CA GLN A 307 15.94 -4.70 16.52
C GLN A 307 17.36 -5.10 16.95
N SER A 308 17.92 -6.10 16.29
CA SER A 308 19.29 -6.55 16.51
C SER A 308 19.95 -6.90 15.19
N LYS A 309 21.27 -6.74 15.13
CA LYS A 309 22.06 -7.23 14.01
C LYS A 309 22.07 -8.75 14.00
N LEU A 310 22.02 -9.34 12.82
CA LEU A 310 22.33 -10.74 12.60
C LEU A 310 23.85 -10.93 12.65
N ASP A 311 24.29 -12.09 13.05
CA ASP A 311 25.73 -12.39 13.19
C ASP A 311 26.43 -12.36 11.82
N PHE A 312 25.68 -12.70 10.77
CA PHE A 312 26.09 -12.62 9.37
C PHE A 312 24.87 -12.34 8.48
N ALA A 313 25.13 -11.87 7.26
CA ALA A 313 24.06 -11.65 6.29
C ALA A 313 23.46 -13.00 5.86
N THR A 314 22.15 -13.17 6.01
CA THR A 314 21.48 -14.45 5.75
C THR A 314 20.05 -14.28 5.26
N SER A 315 19.56 -15.28 4.52
CA SER A 315 18.13 -15.47 4.21
C SER A 315 17.60 -16.79 4.79
N ASN A 316 18.42 -17.49 5.60
CA ASN A 316 18.05 -18.76 6.20
C ASN A 316 17.01 -18.54 7.30
N THR A 317 15.92 -19.28 7.23
CA THR A 317 14.80 -19.13 8.16
C THR A 317 15.19 -19.47 9.60
N LYS A 318 16.02 -20.50 9.80
CA LYS A 318 16.44 -20.96 11.14
C LYS A 318 17.27 -19.90 11.86
N ASP A 319 18.25 -19.29 11.16
CA ASP A 319 19.15 -18.29 11.74
C ASP A 319 18.36 -17.01 12.10
N ILE A 320 17.52 -16.56 11.16
CA ILE A 320 16.67 -15.38 11.36
C ILE A 320 15.66 -15.59 12.50
N TYR A 321 15.07 -16.80 12.59
CA TYR A 321 14.14 -17.11 13.69
C TYR A 321 14.84 -17.20 15.05
N ALA A 322 16.06 -17.76 15.11
CA ALA A 322 16.84 -17.77 16.34
C ALA A 322 17.07 -16.35 16.88
N LYS A 323 17.46 -15.41 16.01
CA LYS A 323 17.62 -14.00 16.37
C LYS A 323 16.29 -13.33 16.74
N ALA A 324 15.23 -13.60 15.99
CA ALA A 324 13.91 -13.07 16.30
C ALA A 324 13.40 -13.52 17.68
N LYS A 325 13.67 -14.78 18.05
CA LYS A 325 13.34 -15.34 19.36
C LYS A 325 14.16 -14.73 20.50
N GLU A 326 15.44 -14.44 20.26
CA GLU A 326 16.31 -13.73 21.19
C GLU A 326 15.73 -12.32 21.47
N ILE A 327 15.47 -11.54 20.43
CA ILE A 327 14.86 -10.20 20.53
C ILE A 327 13.53 -10.27 21.26
N PHE A 328 12.67 -11.25 20.94
CA PHE A 328 11.37 -11.41 21.60
C PHE A 328 11.53 -11.65 23.11
N LYS A 329 12.46 -12.54 23.53
CA LYS A 329 12.71 -12.83 24.95
C LYS A 329 13.23 -11.61 25.72
N GLU A 330 14.02 -10.76 25.10
CA GLU A 330 14.52 -9.54 25.73
C GLU A 330 13.43 -8.53 25.99
N MET A 331 12.47 -8.39 25.03
CA MET A 331 11.45 -7.35 25.08
C MET A 331 10.13 -7.81 25.75
N TYR A 332 9.81 -9.11 25.71
CA TYR A 332 8.58 -9.64 26.30
C TYR A 332 8.80 -10.08 27.76
N LYS A 333 8.39 -9.21 28.67
CA LYS A 333 8.46 -9.44 30.11
C LYS A 333 7.06 -9.32 30.71
N TYR A 334 6.82 -10.01 31.83
CA TYR A 334 5.62 -9.83 32.67
C TYR A 334 4.27 -10.29 32.09
N ASN A 335 4.24 -11.25 31.18
CA ASN A 335 3.00 -11.83 30.62
C ASN A 335 1.95 -10.79 30.19
N ILE A 336 2.38 -9.69 29.60
CA ILE A 336 1.50 -8.64 29.10
C ILE A 336 0.67 -9.18 27.92
N PRO A 337 -0.67 -9.00 27.90
CA PRO A 337 -1.48 -9.43 26.77
C PRO A 337 -1.09 -8.71 25.48
N ILE A 338 -0.73 -9.48 24.45
CA ILE A 338 -0.30 -8.98 23.13
C ILE A 338 -1.45 -9.05 22.15
N ARG A 339 -1.70 -7.94 21.49
CA ARG A 339 -2.72 -7.75 20.47
C ARG A 339 -2.18 -7.93 19.04
N LEU A 340 -0.93 -7.55 18.79
CA LEU A 340 -0.30 -7.66 17.46
C LEU A 340 1.14 -8.13 17.59
N VAL A 341 1.53 -9.03 16.70
CA VAL A 341 2.91 -9.45 16.53
C VAL A 341 3.37 -9.02 15.14
N GLY A 342 4.53 -8.40 15.04
CA GLY A 342 5.18 -8.01 13.79
C GLY A 342 6.62 -8.52 13.73
N PHE A 343 7.06 -8.85 12.53
CA PHE A 343 8.44 -9.21 12.24
C PHE A 343 8.89 -8.55 10.94
N ARG A 344 10.13 -8.06 10.90
CA ARG A 344 10.71 -7.42 9.75
C ARG A 344 12.23 -7.67 9.69
N VAL A 345 12.75 -7.80 8.48
CA VAL A 345 14.18 -7.78 8.19
C VAL A 345 14.54 -6.49 7.46
N GLU A 346 15.70 -5.93 7.79
CA GLU A 346 16.15 -4.62 7.31
C GLU A 346 17.61 -4.67 6.87
N LYS A 347 18.07 -3.56 6.24
CA LYS A 347 19.42 -3.42 5.69
C LYS A 347 19.75 -4.61 4.79
N LEU A 348 18.91 -4.74 3.76
CA LEU A 348 19.00 -5.83 2.80
C LEU A 348 20.18 -5.58 1.85
N ILE A 349 20.92 -6.65 1.53
CA ILE A 349 22.03 -6.65 0.57
C ILE A 349 21.81 -7.72 -0.49
N GLU A 350 22.46 -7.57 -1.63
CA GLU A 350 22.42 -8.56 -2.70
C GLU A 350 23.22 -9.84 -2.31
N LYS A 351 22.78 -10.98 -2.83
CA LYS A 351 23.38 -12.27 -2.49
C LYS A 351 24.85 -12.38 -2.93
N ASP A 352 25.23 -11.64 -3.98
CA ASP A 352 26.58 -11.70 -4.57
C ASP A 352 27.59 -10.78 -3.88
N GLU A 353 27.15 -9.87 -3.00
CA GLU A 353 28.02 -8.88 -2.35
C GLU A 353 28.84 -9.45 -1.18
N GLN A 354 28.56 -10.66 -0.71
CA GLN A 354 29.28 -11.24 0.43
C GLN A 354 29.43 -12.76 0.37
N ILE A 355 30.51 -13.22 -0.25
CA ILE A 355 31.02 -14.57 -0.02
C ILE A 355 31.83 -14.54 1.27
N SER A 356 31.21 -14.86 2.41
CA SER A 356 31.94 -15.09 3.65
C SER A 356 32.73 -16.41 3.54
N MET A 357 34.03 -16.38 3.74
CA MET A 357 34.88 -17.58 3.82
C MET A 357 34.49 -18.56 4.95
N PHE A 358 33.57 -18.15 5.84
CA PHE A 358 33.06 -18.94 6.97
C PHE A 358 31.66 -19.51 6.76
N ASN A 359 31.05 -19.36 5.56
CA ASN A 359 29.75 -19.95 5.26
C ASN A 359 29.89 -21.48 5.06
N THR A 360 29.83 -22.22 6.14
CA THR A 360 29.51 -23.66 6.10
C THR A 360 28.12 -23.78 5.47
N GLU A 361 28.05 -24.37 4.28
CA GLU A 361 26.78 -24.73 3.63
C GLU A 361 26.02 -25.67 4.59
N SER A 362 25.02 -25.12 5.25
CA SER A 362 24.22 -25.94 6.16
C SER A 362 23.14 -26.69 5.36
N ASN A 363 22.87 -27.95 5.74
CA ASN A 363 21.76 -28.76 5.22
C ASN A 363 20.41 -28.03 5.25
N THR A 364 20.30 -26.97 6.04
CA THR A 364 19.11 -26.12 6.14
C THR A 364 18.86 -25.21 4.91
N LYS A 365 19.90 -24.83 4.12
CA LYS A 365 19.73 -24.10 2.86
C LYS A 365 18.97 -24.95 1.83
N ASN A 366 19.27 -26.24 1.76
CA ASN A 366 18.60 -27.16 0.84
C ASN A 366 17.15 -27.39 1.25
N LEU A 367 16.85 -27.43 2.55
CA LEU A 367 15.49 -27.56 3.07
C LEU A 367 14.64 -26.33 2.73
N ASP A 368 15.13 -25.10 3.01
CA ASP A 368 14.42 -23.87 2.69
C ASP A 368 14.13 -23.78 1.19
N LYS A 369 15.08 -24.14 0.32
CA LYS A 369 14.89 -24.17 -1.14
C LYS A 369 13.80 -25.16 -1.55
N THR A 370 13.84 -26.39 -1.02
CA THR A 370 12.81 -27.41 -1.34
C THR A 370 11.41 -26.97 -0.91
N ILE A 371 11.30 -26.35 0.28
CA ILE A 371 10.03 -25.80 0.77
C ILE A 371 9.57 -24.66 -0.16
N ASP A 372 10.47 -23.78 -0.58
CA ASP A 372 10.14 -22.67 -1.47
C ASP A 372 9.68 -23.15 -2.85
N ASP A 373 10.31 -24.19 -3.40
CA ASP A 373 9.92 -24.81 -4.68
C ASP A 373 8.50 -25.40 -4.60
N LEU A 374 8.19 -26.10 -3.50
CA LEU A 374 6.84 -26.62 -3.25
C LEU A 374 5.81 -25.50 -3.09
N ARG A 375 6.12 -24.45 -2.33
CA ARG A 375 5.24 -23.28 -2.13
C ARG A 375 5.01 -22.51 -3.44
N ASN A 376 6.02 -22.39 -4.28
CA ASN A 376 5.89 -21.75 -5.60
C ASN A 376 4.98 -22.55 -6.54
N LYS A 377 5.08 -23.90 -6.50
CA LYS A 377 4.31 -24.79 -7.38
C LYS A 377 2.86 -24.99 -6.93
N TYR A 378 2.64 -25.15 -5.62
CA TYR A 378 1.34 -25.56 -5.06
C TYR A 378 0.68 -24.49 -4.17
N GLY A 379 1.28 -23.30 -4.06
CA GLY A 379 0.83 -22.22 -3.21
C GLY A 379 1.49 -22.22 -1.83
N TYR A 380 1.55 -21.04 -1.20
CA TYR A 380 2.27 -20.85 0.08
C TYR A 380 1.79 -21.79 1.21
N ASN A 381 0.48 -22.09 1.25
CA ASN A 381 -0.13 -22.89 2.31
C ASN A 381 -0.02 -24.41 2.10
N SER A 382 0.60 -24.88 1.00
CA SER A 382 0.74 -26.30 0.67
C SER A 382 1.62 -27.06 1.64
N ILE A 383 2.59 -26.37 2.26
CA ILE A 383 3.50 -26.95 3.26
C ILE A 383 3.76 -25.95 4.39
N LYS A 384 3.62 -26.43 5.64
CA LYS A 384 3.86 -25.65 6.86
C LYS A 384 4.79 -26.42 7.77
N LYS A 385 5.66 -25.75 8.54
CA LYS A 385 6.42 -26.37 9.60
C LYS A 385 5.52 -26.72 10.77
N ALA A 386 5.75 -27.84 11.45
CA ALA A 386 4.92 -28.30 12.57
C ALA A 386 4.81 -27.30 13.74
N GLY A 387 5.78 -26.40 13.89
CA GLY A 387 5.76 -25.32 14.87
C GLY A 387 4.94 -24.09 14.44
N GLU A 388 4.53 -24.00 13.17
CA GLU A 388 3.69 -22.90 12.70
C GLU A 388 2.26 -23.08 13.22
N VAL A 389 1.69 -21.99 13.70
CA VAL A 389 0.28 -21.94 14.11
C VAL A 389 -0.52 -21.37 12.96
N ASP A 390 -1.67 -21.96 12.69
CA ASP A 390 -2.70 -21.23 11.97
C ASP A 390 -3.19 -20.10 12.90
N ILE A 391 -2.73 -18.89 12.62
CA ILE A 391 -2.96 -17.70 13.44
C ILE A 391 -4.45 -17.46 13.69
N TYR A 392 -5.29 -17.96 12.78
CA TYR A 392 -6.75 -17.83 12.85
C TYR A 392 -7.45 -18.92 13.68
N MET A 393 -6.70 -19.93 14.13
CA MET A 393 -7.18 -20.97 15.04
C MET A 393 -6.70 -20.79 16.50
N LEU A 394 -6.12 -19.63 16.82
CA LEU A 394 -5.75 -19.27 18.19
C LEU A 394 -7.01 -18.82 18.95
N HIS A 395 -7.68 -19.75 19.59
CA HIS A 395 -8.75 -19.51 20.55
C HIS A 395 -8.22 -19.54 21.99
#